data_ef2d61f0e0e85a257388354052c904c0
#
_entry.id   ef2d61f0e0e85a257388354052c904c0
#
_cell.length_a   1.000
_cell.length_b   1.000
_cell.length_c   1.000
_cell.angle_alpha   90.00
_cell.angle_beta   90.00
_cell.angle_gamma   90.00
#
_symmetry.space_group_name_H-M   'P 1'
#
loop_
_entity.id
_entity.type
_entity.pdbx_description
1 polymer ?
#
loop_
_entity_poly.entity_id
_entity_poly.type
_entity_poly.pdbx_seq_one_letter_code
_entity_poly.pdbx_strand_id
1 'polypeptide(L)'
;MSSRRKFVANSFWFISGAGLFSRIATTSASESMTPASPLYEEEDLLKIKELLANKSPLKWVFCGDSITQGAKHTLGYRSYPEIFGERVRWELGRVRDFVINTAISGNTSRDVLNDFDWRVGQFKPSVVSLMIGTNDVAKKKEISVTEFKKNNQALIEKIRQGGAIPILQTPNIIITEKANGRERIAEYISVTREIAAERKVILVDHFSHWQNFSRQDEIVTKWLNDELHPNGKGHIMMAHLLFRKLSIFGSNAFTCRE
;
A
#
# COMPACT_ATOMS: atom_id res chain seq x y z
N MET A 1 -42.73 -19.96 44.13
CA MET A 1 -42.09 -19.76 45.43
C MET A 1 -40.94 -18.73 45.15
N SER A 2 -41.15 -17.48 45.23
CA SER A 2 -41.26 -16.53 46.35
C SER A 2 -40.06 -16.56 47.28
N SER A 3 -39.17 -15.56 47.17
CA SER A 3 -38.84 -14.73 48.31
C SER A 3 -38.05 -13.49 47.92
N ARG A 4 -38.67 -12.35 48.14
CA ARG A 4 -38.12 -10.99 48.26
C ARG A 4 -37.48 -10.81 49.64
N ARG A 5 -36.53 -9.87 49.73
CA ARG A 5 -36.32 -8.91 50.88
C ARG A 5 -34.90 -8.31 50.76
N LYS A 6 -34.59 -7.10 51.17
CA LYS A 6 -35.30 -5.82 51.43
C LYS A 6 -34.21 -4.75 51.56
N PHE A 7 -34.58 -3.52 51.24
CA PHE A 7 -33.92 -2.24 51.49
C PHE A 7 -33.48 -2.05 52.97
N VAL A 8 -32.36 -1.35 53.18
CA VAL A 8 -32.20 -0.38 54.28
C VAL A 8 -31.42 0.82 53.77
N ALA A 9 -32.07 1.97 53.88
CA ALA A 9 -31.47 3.31 53.74
C ALA A 9 -31.08 3.78 55.15
N ASN A 10 -29.99 4.50 55.26
CA ASN A 10 -29.80 5.43 56.37
C ASN A 10 -29.04 6.71 55.92
N SER A 11 -29.65 7.81 56.27
CA SER A 11 -29.27 9.21 56.01
C SER A 11 -28.47 9.78 57.17
N PHE A 12 -27.96 11.01 56.89
CA PHE A 12 -27.36 12.06 57.79
C PHE A 12 -25.86 11.93 58.07
N TRP A 13 -25.01 12.95 57.93
CA TRP A 13 -25.15 14.36 58.35
C TRP A 13 -24.14 15.27 57.56
N PHE A 14 -24.49 16.56 57.42
CA PHE A 14 -23.69 17.69 56.93
C PHE A 14 -22.57 18.08 57.90
N ILE A 15 -21.38 18.37 57.37
CA ILE A 15 -20.45 19.34 57.99
C ILE A 15 -19.83 20.18 56.87
N SER A 16 -20.06 21.48 56.96
CA SER A 16 -19.46 22.53 56.14
C SER A 16 -17.98 22.70 56.52
N GLY A 17 -17.10 22.63 55.53
CA GLY A 17 -15.70 23.02 55.68
C GLY A 17 -15.23 23.72 54.38
N ALA A 18 -15.13 25.06 54.47
CA ALA A 18 -14.56 25.84 53.38
C ALA A 18 -13.05 25.60 53.30
N GLY A 19 -12.62 24.93 52.28
CA GLY A 19 -11.21 24.74 51.91
C GLY A 19 -10.98 25.23 50.50
N LEU A 20 -10.19 26.32 50.36
CA LEU A 20 -9.66 26.76 49.08
C LEU A 20 -8.81 25.63 48.49
N PHE A 21 -9.27 24.99 47.43
CA PHE A 21 -8.43 24.16 46.59
C PHE A 21 -8.17 24.89 45.28
N SER A 22 -6.93 25.32 45.14
CA SER A 22 -6.31 25.76 43.90
C SER A 22 -6.55 24.69 42.83
N ARG A 23 -7.30 25.02 41.77
CA ARG A 23 -7.45 24.16 40.58
C ARG A 23 -6.16 24.22 39.78
N ILE A 24 -5.32 23.21 39.93
CA ILE A 24 -4.29 22.94 38.93
C ILE A 24 -5.05 22.38 37.71
N ALA A 25 -5.19 23.20 36.68
CA ALA A 25 -5.69 22.78 35.40
C ALA A 25 -4.58 21.96 34.75
N THR A 26 -4.69 20.62 34.81
CA THR A 26 -3.96 19.74 33.92
C THR A 26 -4.61 19.84 32.55
N THR A 27 -4.06 20.69 31.69
CA THR A 27 -4.32 20.68 30.28
C THR A 27 -3.66 19.41 29.71
N SER A 28 -4.44 18.33 29.60
CA SER A 28 -4.11 17.25 28.70
C SER A 28 -4.23 17.80 27.28
N ALA A 29 -3.11 18.22 26.70
CA ALA A 29 -3.02 18.44 25.28
C ALA A 29 -3.20 17.07 24.59
N SER A 30 -4.42 16.81 24.15
CA SER A 30 -4.61 15.84 23.08
C SER A 30 -3.96 16.43 21.85
N GLU A 31 -2.74 15.99 21.54
CA GLU A 31 -2.17 16.20 20.21
C GLU A 31 -3.12 15.56 19.22
N SER A 32 -3.98 16.39 18.62
CA SER A 32 -4.72 16.02 17.43
C SER A 32 -3.66 15.75 16.37
N MET A 33 -3.46 14.48 16.03
CA MET A 33 -2.73 14.08 14.82
C MET A 33 -3.49 14.69 13.64
N THR A 34 -3.07 15.87 13.23
CA THR A 34 -3.47 16.48 11.97
C THR A 34 -3.02 15.50 10.87
N PRO A 35 -3.90 15.02 9.99
CA PRO A 35 -3.45 14.22 8.85
C PRO A 35 -2.46 15.06 8.07
N ALA A 36 -1.27 14.47 7.81
CA ALA A 36 -0.20 15.12 7.08
C ALA A 36 -0.74 15.68 5.76
N SER A 37 -0.42 16.94 5.50
CA SER A 37 -0.90 17.73 4.38
C SER A 37 -0.71 17.03 3.02
N PRO A 38 -1.72 17.02 2.14
CA PRO A 38 -1.69 16.32 0.83
C PRO A 38 -0.66 16.86 -0.17
N LEU A 39 -0.04 17.98 0.10
CA LEU A 39 0.67 18.83 -0.87
C LEU A 39 1.84 18.18 -1.65
N TYR A 40 2.46 17.12 -1.17
CA TYR A 40 3.64 16.53 -1.83
C TYR A 40 3.36 15.23 -2.61
N GLU A 41 2.38 14.46 -2.18
CA GLU A 41 1.82 13.40 -3.01
C GLU A 41 1.21 14.02 -4.29
N GLU A 42 0.56 15.19 -4.14
CA GLU A 42 0.03 15.99 -5.23
C GLU A 42 1.14 16.45 -6.18
N GLU A 43 2.32 16.85 -5.68
CA GLU A 43 3.44 17.29 -6.52
C GLU A 43 3.96 16.15 -7.42
N ASP A 44 4.17 14.95 -6.88
CA ASP A 44 4.61 13.80 -7.68
C ASP A 44 3.53 13.34 -8.67
N LEU A 45 2.24 13.42 -8.29
CA LEU A 45 1.12 13.15 -9.20
C LEU A 45 1.04 14.20 -10.32
N LEU A 46 1.25 15.48 -10.03
CA LEU A 46 1.30 16.55 -11.03
C LEU A 46 2.47 16.32 -12.00
N LYS A 47 3.66 15.99 -11.49
CA LYS A 47 4.81 15.64 -12.33
C LYS A 47 4.53 14.46 -13.25
N ILE A 48 3.90 13.39 -12.74
CA ILE A 48 3.50 12.24 -13.59
C ILE A 48 2.51 12.69 -14.66
N LYS A 49 1.53 13.52 -14.32
CA LYS A 49 0.57 14.07 -15.28
C LYS A 49 1.27 14.90 -16.38
N GLU A 50 2.23 15.74 -16.02
CA GLU A 50 3.03 16.50 -16.96
C GLU A 50 3.89 15.60 -17.86
N LEU A 51 4.53 14.57 -17.27
CA LEU A 51 5.29 13.57 -18.02
C LEU A 51 4.40 12.80 -19.01
N LEU A 52 3.18 12.47 -18.64
CA LEU A 52 2.21 11.80 -19.51
C LEU A 52 1.72 12.71 -20.63
N ALA A 53 1.54 14.00 -20.37
CA ALA A 53 1.16 14.99 -21.37
C ALA A 53 2.30 15.29 -22.36
N ASN A 54 3.54 15.16 -21.92
CA ASN A 54 4.74 15.31 -22.77
C ASN A 54 4.88 14.06 -23.64
N LYS A 55 5.29 14.25 -24.92
CA LYS A 55 5.50 13.17 -25.89
C LYS A 55 6.83 12.45 -25.74
N SER A 56 7.75 12.92 -24.87
CA SER A 56 9.01 12.25 -24.60
C SER A 56 8.80 10.86 -24.04
N PRO A 57 9.53 9.84 -24.54
CA PRO A 57 9.40 8.48 -24.04
C PRO A 57 9.73 8.36 -22.55
N LEU A 58 8.97 7.59 -21.81
CA LEU A 58 9.18 7.31 -20.40
C LEU A 58 9.62 5.86 -20.20
N LYS A 59 10.36 5.62 -19.12
CA LYS A 59 10.66 4.29 -18.61
C LYS A 59 9.99 4.10 -17.25
N TRP A 60 9.08 3.15 -17.21
CA TRP A 60 8.35 2.72 -16.04
C TRP A 60 8.95 1.43 -15.54
N VAL A 61 9.46 1.39 -14.33
CA VAL A 61 9.97 0.16 -13.71
C VAL A 61 9.01 -0.29 -12.63
N PHE A 62 8.51 -1.52 -12.75
CA PHE A 62 7.73 -2.23 -11.73
C PHE A 62 8.67 -3.19 -11.00
N CYS A 63 8.88 -2.95 -9.72
CA CYS A 63 9.76 -3.73 -8.87
C CYS A 63 8.98 -4.29 -7.67
N GLY A 64 9.26 -5.53 -7.28
CA GLY A 64 8.52 -6.18 -6.22
C GLY A 64 8.83 -7.67 -6.12
N ASP A 65 7.83 -8.40 -5.66
CA ASP A 65 7.86 -9.85 -5.48
C ASP A 65 6.99 -10.60 -6.52
N SER A 66 6.52 -11.82 -6.17
CA SER A 66 5.71 -12.67 -7.05
C SER A 66 4.40 -12.04 -7.49
N ILE A 67 3.81 -11.16 -6.68
CA ILE A 67 2.55 -10.48 -7.02
C ILE A 67 2.78 -9.53 -8.19
N THR A 68 3.86 -8.74 -8.15
CA THR A 68 4.23 -7.85 -9.26
C THR A 68 4.77 -8.64 -10.46
N GLN A 69 5.57 -9.68 -10.21
CA GLN A 69 6.10 -10.51 -11.30
C GLN A 69 4.99 -11.15 -12.12
N GLY A 70 3.91 -11.58 -11.48
CA GLY A 70 2.80 -12.30 -12.11
C GLY A 70 3.19 -13.73 -12.49
N ALA A 71 3.93 -13.91 -13.59
CA ALA A 71 4.49 -15.16 -14.07
C ALA A 71 3.53 -16.37 -13.89
N LYS A 72 4.01 -17.47 -13.32
CA LYS A 72 3.20 -18.68 -13.08
C LYS A 72 1.98 -18.47 -12.17
N HIS A 73 2.04 -17.46 -11.29
CA HIS A 73 0.99 -17.21 -10.31
C HIS A 73 -0.30 -16.64 -10.92
N THR A 74 -0.23 -16.09 -12.12
CA THR A 74 -1.41 -15.61 -12.86
C THR A 74 -2.09 -16.73 -13.67
N LEU A 75 -1.52 -17.93 -13.73
CA LEU A 75 -2.00 -19.05 -14.56
C LEU A 75 -2.17 -18.67 -16.04
N GLY A 76 -1.27 -17.84 -16.57
CA GLY A 76 -1.27 -17.38 -17.95
C GLY A 76 -2.08 -16.11 -18.23
N TYR A 77 -2.74 -15.53 -17.20
CA TYR A 77 -3.34 -14.21 -17.32
C TYR A 77 -2.29 -13.10 -17.16
N ARG A 78 -2.61 -11.92 -17.70
CA ARG A 78 -1.74 -10.74 -17.59
C ARG A 78 -1.63 -10.28 -16.14
N SER A 79 -0.41 -9.96 -15.73
CA SER A 79 -0.14 -9.25 -14.49
C SER A 79 -0.54 -7.76 -14.58
N TYR A 80 -0.73 -7.08 -13.45
CA TYR A 80 -1.11 -5.67 -13.46
C TYR A 80 -0.07 -4.74 -14.12
N PRO A 81 1.26 -5.01 -14.10
CA PRO A 81 2.22 -4.24 -14.89
C PRO A 81 2.06 -4.41 -16.40
N GLU A 82 1.65 -5.61 -16.86
CA GLU A 82 1.38 -5.86 -18.28
C GLU A 82 0.11 -5.13 -18.73
N ILE A 83 -0.94 -5.16 -17.92
CA ILE A 83 -2.18 -4.39 -18.16
C ILE A 83 -1.87 -2.89 -18.17
N PHE A 84 -1.01 -2.41 -17.26
CA PHE A 84 -0.53 -1.03 -17.26
C PHE A 84 0.21 -0.68 -18.56
N GLY A 85 1.08 -1.58 -19.03
CA GLY A 85 1.82 -1.42 -20.27
C GLY A 85 0.89 -1.28 -21.48
N GLU A 86 -0.16 -2.07 -21.57
CA GLU A 86 -1.17 -1.96 -22.62
C GLU A 86 -1.92 -0.63 -22.54
N ARG A 87 -2.37 -0.24 -21.34
CA ARG A 87 -3.04 1.04 -21.11
C ARG A 87 -2.21 2.21 -21.60
N VAL A 88 -0.95 2.29 -21.17
CA VAL A 88 -0.08 3.43 -21.47
C VAL A 88 0.33 3.42 -22.93
N ARG A 89 0.80 2.29 -23.44
CA ARG A 89 1.40 2.23 -24.77
C ARG A 89 0.38 2.29 -25.90
N TRP A 90 -0.75 1.59 -25.74
CA TRP A 90 -1.77 1.48 -26.80
C TRP A 90 -2.91 2.47 -26.61
N GLU A 91 -3.58 2.43 -25.47
CA GLU A 91 -4.80 3.21 -25.30
C GLU A 91 -4.53 4.69 -25.05
N LEU A 92 -3.38 5.04 -24.42
CA LEU A 92 -2.92 6.43 -24.29
C LEU A 92 -1.98 6.87 -25.43
N GLY A 93 -1.69 6.01 -26.41
CA GLY A 93 -0.88 6.31 -27.56
C GLY A 93 0.61 6.53 -27.29
N ARG A 94 1.12 6.14 -26.12
CA ARG A 94 2.52 6.31 -25.72
C ARG A 94 3.36 5.10 -26.12
N VAL A 95 3.33 4.73 -27.40
CA VAL A 95 3.92 3.50 -27.96
C VAL A 95 5.43 3.36 -27.72
N ARG A 96 6.14 4.47 -27.49
CA ARG A 96 7.59 4.51 -27.24
C ARG A 96 7.95 4.35 -25.76
N ASP A 97 6.98 4.35 -24.84
CA ASP A 97 7.26 4.13 -23.42
C ASP A 97 7.69 2.68 -23.20
N PHE A 98 8.65 2.48 -22.31
CA PHE A 98 9.00 1.16 -21.82
C PHE A 98 8.35 0.91 -20.48
N VAL A 99 7.69 -0.24 -20.35
CA VAL A 99 7.19 -0.76 -19.09
C VAL A 99 7.98 -2.02 -18.78
N ILE A 100 8.80 -1.94 -17.74
CA ILE A 100 9.80 -2.96 -17.40
C ILE A 100 9.40 -3.57 -16.05
N ASN A 101 9.15 -4.86 -16.04
CA ASN A 101 8.87 -5.61 -14.81
C ASN A 101 10.14 -6.32 -14.36
N THR A 102 10.71 -5.87 -13.25
CA THR A 102 11.93 -6.44 -12.64
C THR A 102 11.64 -7.19 -11.33
N ALA A 103 10.37 -7.45 -11.05
CA ALA A 103 9.96 -8.16 -9.85
C ALA A 103 10.42 -9.63 -9.87
N ILE A 104 10.78 -10.16 -8.70
CA ILE A 104 11.25 -11.54 -8.55
C ILE A 104 10.48 -12.22 -7.42
N SER A 105 9.88 -13.37 -7.74
CA SER A 105 9.12 -14.17 -6.78
C SER A 105 9.93 -14.49 -5.53
N GLY A 106 9.31 -14.35 -4.36
CA GLY A 106 9.93 -14.64 -3.06
C GLY A 106 10.84 -13.55 -2.50
N ASN A 107 11.07 -12.45 -3.25
CA ASN A 107 11.93 -11.37 -2.80
C ASN A 107 11.30 -10.53 -1.68
N THR A 108 12.19 -9.94 -0.89
CA THR A 108 11.93 -9.05 0.23
C THR A 108 12.48 -7.66 -0.06
N SER A 109 12.18 -6.71 0.82
CA SER A 109 12.76 -5.35 0.73
C SER A 109 14.29 -5.38 0.79
N ARG A 110 14.88 -6.32 1.54
CA ARG A 110 16.34 -6.53 1.61
C ARG A 110 16.89 -6.97 0.27
N ASP A 111 16.24 -7.93 -0.40
CA ASP A 111 16.68 -8.43 -1.70
C ASP A 111 16.62 -7.32 -2.76
N VAL A 112 15.53 -6.54 -2.78
CA VAL A 112 15.40 -5.39 -3.71
C VAL A 112 16.47 -4.34 -3.47
N LEU A 113 16.79 -4.04 -2.20
CA LEU A 113 17.80 -3.04 -1.85
C LEU A 113 19.20 -3.49 -2.25
N ASN A 114 19.54 -4.77 -2.05
CA ASN A 114 20.82 -5.34 -2.44
C ASN A 114 21.04 -5.33 -3.95
N ASP A 115 19.98 -5.58 -4.73
CA ASP A 115 20.04 -5.68 -6.18
C ASP A 115 19.54 -4.40 -6.88
N PHE A 116 19.44 -3.28 -6.16
CA PHE A 116 18.77 -2.06 -6.65
C PHE A 116 19.32 -1.59 -7.99
N ASP A 117 20.64 -1.54 -8.14
CA ASP A 117 21.27 -1.00 -9.35
C ASP A 117 20.99 -1.89 -10.56
N TRP A 118 20.99 -3.21 -10.38
CA TRP A 118 20.64 -4.19 -11.42
C TRP A 118 19.15 -4.14 -11.77
N ARG A 119 18.27 -4.03 -10.78
CA ARG A 119 16.82 -4.13 -10.98
C ARG A 119 16.17 -2.82 -11.35
N VAL A 120 16.75 -1.68 -10.95
CA VAL A 120 16.15 -0.36 -11.11
C VAL A 120 17.13 0.62 -11.72
N GLY A 121 18.29 0.82 -11.10
CA GLY A 121 19.23 1.89 -11.44
C GLY A 121 19.71 1.86 -12.88
N GLN A 122 20.06 0.67 -13.41
CA GLN A 122 20.56 0.52 -14.79
C GLN A 122 19.59 1.03 -15.88
N PHE A 123 18.28 1.00 -15.59
CA PHE A 123 17.28 1.45 -16.56
C PHE A 123 17.12 2.96 -16.61
N LYS A 124 17.63 3.69 -15.60
CA LYS A 124 17.41 5.13 -15.46
C LYS A 124 15.94 5.49 -15.66
N PRO A 125 15.03 4.98 -14.81
CA PRO A 125 13.60 5.12 -14.99
C PRO A 125 13.13 6.56 -14.79
N SER A 126 11.96 6.88 -15.35
CA SER A 126 11.21 8.10 -15.03
C SER A 126 10.33 7.91 -13.80
N VAL A 127 9.77 6.70 -13.66
CA VAL A 127 8.88 6.33 -12.55
C VAL A 127 9.21 4.90 -12.10
N VAL A 128 9.24 4.69 -10.79
CA VAL A 128 9.42 3.36 -10.18
C VAL A 128 8.22 3.04 -9.32
N SER A 129 7.54 1.97 -9.64
CA SER A 129 6.47 1.38 -8.85
C SER A 129 7.02 0.23 -8.01
N LEU A 130 6.96 0.36 -6.69
CA LEU A 130 7.47 -0.62 -5.72
C LEU A 130 6.33 -1.23 -4.91
N MET A 131 6.17 -2.55 -5.01
CA MET A 131 5.27 -3.33 -4.17
C MET A 131 6.06 -4.45 -3.49
N ILE A 132 6.21 -4.38 -2.18
CA ILE A 132 6.96 -5.34 -1.38
C ILE A 132 6.36 -5.44 0.03
N GLY A 133 6.62 -6.51 0.77
CA GLY A 133 6.14 -6.70 2.12
C GLY A 133 5.52 -8.08 2.38
N THR A 134 4.93 -8.70 1.36
CA THR A 134 4.30 -10.03 1.49
C THR A 134 5.29 -11.10 1.93
N ASN A 135 6.53 -11.01 1.49
CA ASN A 135 7.59 -11.93 1.91
C ASN A 135 8.36 -11.43 3.12
N ASP A 136 8.48 -10.12 3.31
CA ASP A 136 9.14 -9.54 4.49
C ASP A 136 8.49 -10.00 5.79
N VAL A 137 7.16 -10.07 5.82
CA VAL A 137 6.40 -10.54 6.99
C VAL A 137 6.59 -12.02 7.26
N ALA A 138 6.99 -12.83 6.26
CA ALA A 138 7.14 -14.26 6.45
C ALA A 138 8.22 -14.58 7.48
N LYS A 139 7.86 -15.25 8.59
CA LYS A 139 8.75 -15.55 9.73
C LYS A 139 10.11 -16.11 9.30
N LYS A 140 10.12 -16.97 8.27
CA LYS A 140 11.35 -17.59 7.74
C LYS A 140 12.31 -16.62 7.05
N LYS A 141 11.89 -15.39 6.78
CA LYS A 141 12.75 -14.36 6.14
C LYS A 141 13.46 -13.47 7.16
N GLU A 142 13.03 -13.51 8.42
CA GLU A 142 13.66 -12.82 9.54
C GLU A 142 13.89 -11.32 9.28
N ILE A 143 12.92 -10.67 8.63
CA ILE A 143 12.93 -9.22 8.43
C ILE A 143 11.98 -8.58 9.45
N SER A 144 12.54 -7.82 10.37
CA SER A 144 11.74 -7.09 11.34
C SER A 144 10.99 -5.91 10.69
N VAL A 145 9.91 -5.46 11.34
CA VAL A 145 9.16 -4.25 10.93
C VAL A 145 10.09 -3.03 10.83
N THR A 146 11.02 -2.88 11.77
CA THR A 146 12.02 -1.80 11.77
C THR A 146 12.96 -1.89 10.58
N GLU A 147 13.43 -3.07 10.25
CA GLU A 147 14.28 -3.29 9.08
C GLU A 147 13.51 -3.04 7.79
N PHE A 148 12.28 -3.53 7.69
CA PHE A 148 11.39 -3.28 6.57
C PHE A 148 11.19 -1.78 6.33
N LYS A 149 10.94 -1.00 7.40
CA LYS A 149 10.83 0.47 7.33
C LYS A 149 12.12 1.08 6.78
N LYS A 150 13.27 0.72 7.34
CA LYS A 150 14.58 1.24 6.92
C LYS A 150 14.88 0.91 5.45
N ASN A 151 14.63 -0.32 5.03
CA ASN A 151 14.87 -0.75 3.66
C ASN A 151 14.03 0.03 2.66
N ASN A 152 12.71 0.21 2.94
CA ASN A 152 11.83 0.95 2.05
C ASN A 152 12.19 2.44 1.99
N GLN A 153 12.58 3.06 3.11
CA GLN A 153 13.06 4.43 3.10
C GLN A 153 14.33 4.59 2.25
N ALA A 154 15.28 3.66 2.36
CA ALA A 154 16.49 3.66 1.54
C ALA A 154 16.18 3.45 0.04
N LEU A 155 15.22 2.58 -0.29
CA LEU A 155 14.77 2.37 -1.67
C LEU A 155 14.16 3.63 -2.26
N ILE A 156 13.28 4.32 -1.54
CA ILE A 156 12.68 5.60 -1.96
C ILE A 156 13.78 6.63 -2.23
N GLU A 157 14.75 6.73 -1.32
CA GLU A 157 15.85 7.67 -1.46
C GLU A 157 16.70 7.38 -2.70
N LYS A 158 17.09 6.12 -2.92
CA LYS A 158 17.81 5.72 -4.13
C LYS A 158 17.02 6.01 -5.41
N ILE A 159 15.70 5.77 -5.41
CA ILE A 159 14.84 6.09 -6.56
C ILE A 159 14.89 7.59 -6.85
N ARG A 160 14.72 8.43 -5.85
CA ARG A 160 14.76 9.90 -5.99
C ARG A 160 16.12 10.43 -6.38
N GLN A 161 17.21 9.89 -5.81
CA GLN A 161 18.59 10.22 -6.22
C GLN A 161 18.85 9.89 -7.70
N GLY A 162 18.20 8.84 -8.20
CA GLY A 162 18.22 8.49 -9.64
C GLY A 162 17.37 9.39 -10.53
N GLY A 163 16.69 10.40 -9.96
CA GLY A 163 15.80 11.32 -10.67
C GLY A 163 14.43 10.75 -11.02
N ALA A 164 14.07 9.60 -10.46
CA ALA A 164 12.78 8.94 -10.70
C ALA A 164 11.74 9.30 -9.64
N ILE A 165 10.46 9.24 -10.03
CA ILE A 165 9.32 9.41 -9.12
C ILE A 165 8.97 8.04 -8.51
N PRO A 166 9.00 7.87 -7.18
CA PRO A 166 8.57 6.64 -6.52
C PRO A 166 7.05 6.56 -6.39
N ILE A 167 6.51 5.37 -6.61
CA ILE A 167 5.14 4.99 -6.26
C ILE A 167 5.25 3.78 -5.33
N LEU A 168 4.76 3.90 -4.10
CA LEU A 168 4.60 2.77 -3.20
C LEU A 168 3.24 2.12 -3.42
N GLN A 169 3.21 0.80 -3.38
CA GLN A 169 1.98 0.03 -3.41
C GLN A 169 1.94 -0.92 -2.21
N THR A 170 0.82 -0.98 -1.51
CA THR A 170 0.62 -2.07 -0.55
C THR A 170 0.32 -3.36 -1.31
N PRO A 171 0.71 -4.54 -0.79
CA PRO A 171 0.20 -5.81 -1.32
C PRO A 171 -1.33 -5.87 -1.27
N ASN A 172 -1.93 -6.82 -2.00
CA ASN A 172 -3.32 -7.19 -1.86
C ASN A 172 -3.59 -7.88 -0.51
N ILE A 173 -4.85 -8.11 -0.18
CA ILE A 173 -5.23 -8.97 0.95
C ILE A 173 -4.73 -10.40 0.69
N ILE A 174 -4.31 -11.06 1.77
CA ILE A 174 -3.94 -12.47 1.81
C ILE A 174 -4.86 -13.21 2.78
N ILE A 175 -5.00 -14.52 2.62
CA ILE A 175 -5.76 -15.39 3.52
C ILE A 175 -4.80 -15.82 4.64
N THR A 176 -4.74 -15.02 5.72
CA THR A 176 -3.74 -15.16 6.79
C THR A 176 -3.78 -16.53 7.48
N GLU A 177 -4.97 -17.16 7.59
CA GLU A 177 -5.18 -18.47 8.18
C GLU A 177 -4.49 -19.60 7.39
N LYS A 178 -4.22 -19.36 6.11
CA LYS A 178 -3.56 -20.30 5.20
C LYS A 178 -2.14 -19.88 4.84
N ALA A 179 -1.86 -18.59 4.94
CA ALA A 179 -0.58 -17.98 4.58
C ALA A 179 0.44 -18.06 5.72
N ASN A 180 0.88 -19.28 6.05
CA ASN A 180 1.77 -19.57 7.18
C ASN A 180 2.88 -18.54 7.42
N GLY A 181 2.96 -18.05 8.66
CA GLY A 181 4.00 -17.13 9.12
C GLY A 181 3.81 -15.69 8.61
N ARG A 182 2.61 -15.32 8.13
CA ARG A 182 2.28 -13.96 7.64
C ARG A 182 1.16 -13.29 8.42
N GLU A 183 0.85 -13.76 9.60
CA GLU A 183 -0.25 -13.25 10.46
C GLU A 183 -0.09 -11.76 10.78
N ARG A 184 1.15 -11.25 10.75
CA ARG A 184 1.48 -9.85 11.04
C ARG A 184 1.48 -8.94 9.81
N ILE A 185 0.90 -9.34 8.68
CA ILE A 185 0.93 -8.54 7.45
C ILE A 185 0.38 -7.11 7.65
N ALA A 186 -0.60 -6.94 8.50
CA ALA A 186 -1.20 -5.63 8.80
C ALA A 186 -0.19 -4.61 9.36
N GLU A 187 0.83 -5.07 10.10
CA GLU A 187 1.89 -4.20 10.63
C GLU A 187 2.78 -3.66 9.50
N TYR A 188 3.15 -4.51 8.54
CA TYR A 188 3.95 -4.11 7.37
C TYR A 188 3.18 -3.18 6.44
N ILE A 189 1.86 -3.41 6.28
CA ILE A 189 0.97 -2.50 5.56
C ILE A 189 0.91 -1.14 6.25
N SER A 190 0.76 -1.11 7.58
CA SER A 190 0.74 0.14 8.36
C SER A 190 2.03 0.93 8.17
N VAL A 191 3.18 0.26 8.22
CA VAL A 191 4.49 0.88 7.97
C VAL A 191 4.63 1.40 6.54
N THR A 192 4.09 0.69 5.54
CA THR A 192 4.10 1.18 4.15
C THR A 192 3.32 2.48 4.02
N ARG A 193 2.15 2.60 4.68
CA ARG A 193 1.36 3.84 4.74
C ARG A 193 2.09 4.96 5.46
N GLU A 194 2.70 4.65 6.60
CA GLU A 194 3.49 5.59 7.38
C GLU A 194 4.66 6.16 6.55
N ILE A 195 5.42 5.30 5.87
CA ILE A 195 6.52 5.71 4.99
C ILE A 195 6.01 6.61 3.85
N ALA A 196 4.90 6.23 3.22
CA ALA A 196 4.31 7.04 2.15
C ALA A 196 3.96 8.44 2.62
N ALA A 197 3.36 8.57 3.81
CA ALA A 197 3.04 9.85 4.43
C ALA A 197 4.29 10.64 4.83
N GLU A 198 5.25 10.01 5.55
CA GLU A 198 6.48 10.65 6.00
C GLU A 198 7.35 11.14 4.85
N ARG A 199 7.49 10.32 3.81
CA ARG A 199 8.35 10.62 2.65
C ARG A 199 7.58 11.28 1.50
N LYS A 200 6.27 11.49 1.69
CA LYS A 200 5.39 12.17 0.73
C LYS A 200 5.46 11.50 -0.65
N VAL A 201 5.25 10.19 -0.66
CA VAL A 201 5.30 9.33 -1.84
C VAL A 201 3.89 8.93 -2.23
N ILE A 202 3.62 8.85 -3.53
CA ILE A 202 2.36 8.35 -4.05
C ILE A 202 2.11 6.94 -3.48
N LEU A 203 0.96 6.76 -2.84
CA LEU A 203 0.53 5.47 -2.31
C LEU A 203 -0.65 4.91 -3.11
N VAL A 204 -0.51 3.68 -3.58
CA VAL A 204 -1.62 2.86 -4.11
C VAL A 204 -1.94 1.79 -3.09
N ASP A 205 -3.02 1.98 -2.33
CA ASP A 205 -3.37 1.12 -1.20
C ASP A 205 -4.33 0.00 -1.63
N HIS A 206 -3.76 -1.05 -2.23
CA HIS A 206 -4.53 -2.24 -2.64
C HIS A 206 -5.15 -2.96 -1.45
N PHE A 207 -4.43 -3.02 -0.32
CA PHE A 207 -4.93 -3.70 0.86
C PHE A 207 -6.24 -3.08 1.35
N SER A 208 -6.27 -1.75 1.53
CA SER A 208 -7.48 -1.04 1.93
C SER A 208 -8.59 -1.15 0.88
N HIS A 209 -8.23 -1.02 -0.40
CA HIS A 209 -9.18 -1.13 -1.49
C HIS A 209 -9.89 -2.50 -1.48
N TRP A 210 -9.13 -3.58 -1.35
CA TRP A 210 -9.68 -4.94 -1.29
C TRP A 210 -10.48 -5.19 -0.02
N GLN A 211 -10.07 -4.65 1.14
CA GLN A 211 -10.84 -4.74 2.39
C GLN A 211 -12.24 -4.16 2.27
N ASN A 212 -12.39 -3.08 1.53
CA ASN A 212 -13.69 -2.45 1.33
C ASN A 212 -14.66 -3.33 0.51
N PHE A 213 -14.14 -4.22 -0.33
CA PHE A 213 -14.92 -5.20 -1.07
C PHE A 213 -15.10 -6.51 -0.29
N SER A 214 -14.20 -6.88 0.61
CA SER A 214 -14.24 -8.15 1.36
C SER A 214 -15.37 -8.25 2.38
N ARG A 215 -16.00 -7.12 2.72
CA ARG A 215 -17.21 -7.11 3.58
C ARG A 215 -18.41 -7.83 2.96
N GLN A 216 -18.30 -8.24 1.70
CA GLN A 216 -19.24 -9.12 1.00
C GLN A 216 -18.57 -10.48 0.74
N ASP A 217 -18.19 -11.15 1.78
CA ASP A 217 -17.54 -12.46 2.05
C ASP A 217 -17.04 -13.36 0.90
N GLU A 218 -17.42 -13.13 -0.34
CA GLU A 218 -17.02 -13.99 -1.46
C GLU A 218 -16.04 -13.33 -2.47
N ILE A 219 -15.90 -12.00 -2.45
CA ILE A 219 -15.26 -11.29 -3.56
C ILE A 219 -13.74 -11.46 -3.53
N VAL A 220 -13.13 -11.45 -2.34
CA VAL A 220 -11.66 -11.54 -2.21
C VAL A 220 -11.15 -12.91 -2.63
N THR A 221 -11.87 -13.97 -2.28
CA THR A 221 -11.51 -15.33 -2.73
C THR A 221 -11.64 -15.50 -4.24
N LYS A 222 -12.55 -14.75 -4.88
CA LYS A 222 -12.71 -14.73 -6.34
C LYS A 222 -11.58 -14.00 -7.07
N TRP A 223 -10.77 -13.22 -6.36
CA TRP A 223 -9.64 -12.48 -6.94
C TRP A 223 -8.29 -13.13 -6.67
N LEU A 224 -8.25 -14.25 -5.95
CA LEU A 224 -7.04 -14.99 -5.63
C LEU A 224 -7.00 -16.34 -6.34
N ASN A 225 -5.78 -16.77 -6.68
CA ASN A 225 -5.50 -18.14 -7.16
C ASN A 225 -5.13 -19.07 -6.00
N ASP A 226 -4.50 -18.52 -4.99
CA ASP A 226 -4.11 -19.20 -3.76
C ASP A 226 -4.24 -18.23 -2.57
N GLU A 227 -3.66 -18.56 -1.43
CA GLU A 227 -3.75 -17.70 -0.23
C GLU A 227 -3.04 -16.36 -0.33
N LEU A 228 -2.20 -16.14 -1.36
CA LEU A 228 -1.36 -14.94 -1.51
C LEU A 228 -1.57 -14.23 -2.85
N HIS A 229 -1.68 -14.99 -3.95
CA HIS A 229 -1.50 -14.48 -5.28
C HIS A 229 -2.82 -14.12 -5.98
N PRO A 230 -2.92 -12.90 -6.51
CA PRO A 230 -4.05 -12.51 -7.34
C PRO A 230 -4.19 -13.39 -8.57
N ASN A 231 -5.43 -13.69 -8.95
CA ASN A 231 -5.75 -14.24 -10.24
C ASN A 231 -5.89 -13.13 -11.30
N GLY A 232 -6.24 -13.51 -12.54
CA GLY A 232 -6.39 -12.53 -13.63
C GLY A 232 -7.34 -11.38 -13.28
N LYS A 233 -8.46 -11.65 -12.59
CA LYS A 233 -9.40 -10.60 -12.15
C LYS A 233 -8.79 -9.73 -11.04
N GLY A 234 -8.09 -10.31 -10.08
CA GLY A 234 -7.37 -9.58 -9.05
C GLY A 234 -6.34 -8.61 -9.66
N HIS A 235 -5.58 -9.06 -10.66
CA HIS A 235 -4.64 -8.19 -11.38
C HIS A 235 -5.33 -7.05 -12.15
N ILE A 236 -6.50 -7.28 -12.74
CA ILE A 236 -7.31 -6.20 -13.36
C ILE A 236 -7.69 -5.16 -12.29
N MET A 237 -8.18 -5.59 -11.12
CA MET A 237 -8.56 -4.68 -10.03
C MET A 237 -7.36 -3.87 -9.52
N MET A 238 -6.17 -4.49 -9.43
CA MET A 238 -4.94 -3.78 -9.06
C MET A 238 -4.55 -2.73 -10.11
N ALA A 239 -4.62 -3.09 -11.39
CA ALA A 239 -4.36 -2.15 -12.48
C ALA A 239 -5.35 -0.97 -12.45
N HIS A 240 -6.64 -1.23 -12.24
CA HIS A 240 -7.66 -0.19 -12.15
C HIS A 240 -7.40 0.80 -11.00
N LEU A 241 -7.00 0.30 -9.82
CA LEU A 241 -6.67 1.19 -8.71
C LEU A 241 -5.47 2.07 -9.03
N LEU A 242 -4.41 1.51 -9.63
CA LEU A 242 -3.25 2.27 -10.10
C LEU A 242 -3.66 3.31 -11.16
N PHE A 243 -4.51 2.94 -12.12
CA PHE A 243 -5.01 3.88 -13.14
C PHE A 243 -5.80 5.04 -12.54
N ARG A 244 -6.66 4.77 -11.55
CA ARG A 244 -7.42 5.81 -10.84
C ARG A 244 -6.47 6.75 -10.10
N LYS A 245 -5.47 6.19 -9.41
CA LYS A 245 -4.48 6.98 -8.68
C LYS A 245 -3.69 7.91 -9.59
N LEU A 246 -3.33 7.46 -10.78
CA LEU A 246 -2.59 8.24 -11.77
C LEU A 246 -3.49 9.07 -12.71
N SER A 247 -4.80 9.09 -12.48
CA SER A 247 -5.79 9.79 -13.31
C SER A 247 -5.78 9.36 -14.80
N ILE A 248 -5.46 8.09 -15.05
CA ILE A 248 -5.46 7.51 -16.40
C ILE A 248 -6.54 6.44 -16.61
N PHE A 249 -7.45 6.26 -15.64
CA PHE A 249 -8.61 5.38 -15.80
C PHE A 249 -9.58 5.97 -16.83
N GLY A 250 -10.08 5.13 -17.74
CA GLY A 250 -11.07 5.54 -18.74
C GLY A 250 -12.10 4.44 -18.94
N SER A 251 -13.36 4.67 -18.57
CA SER A 251 -14.44 3.66 -18.56
C SER A 251 -14.65 2.98 -19.92
N ASN A 252 -14.30 3.62 -21.02
CA ASN A 252 -14.44 3.06 -22.38
C ASN A 252 -13.21 2.28 -22.84
N ALA A 253 -12.09 2.36 -22.12
CA ALA A 253 -10.86 1.67 -22.48
C ALA A 253 -10.95 0.17 -22.20
N PHE A 254 -10.40 -0.66 -23.07
CA PHE A 254 -10.44 -2.13 -22.92
C PHE A 254 -9.75 -2.60 -21.63
N THR A 255 -8.64 -1.98 -21.27
CA THR A 255 -7.92 -2.31 -20.01
C THR A 255 -8.65 -1.86 -18.74
N CYS A 256 -9.71 -1.07 -18.85
CA CYS A 256 -10.53 -0.59 -17.73
C CYS A 256 -11.89 -1.31 -17.61
N ARG A 257 -12.15 -2.32 -18.44
CA ARG A 257 -13.35 -3.18 -18.36
C ARG A 257 -13.10 -4.34 -17.38
N GLU A 258 -14.17 -4.79 -16.73
CA GLU A 258 -14.15 -5.95 -15.81
C GLU A 258 -14.38 -7.27 -16.56
#